data_1a9ce6ac0eb957fc702983f22f9e1867
#
_entry.id   1a9ce6ac0eb957fc702983f22f9e1867
#
_cell.length_a   1.000
_cell.length_b   1.000
_cell.length_c   1.000
_cell.angle_alpha   90.00
_cell.angle_beta   90.00
_cell.angle_gamma   90.00
#
_symmetry.space_group_name_H-M   'P 1'
#
loop_
_entity.id
_entity.type
_entity.pdbx_description
1 polymer ?
#
loop_
_entity_poly.entity_id
_entity_poly.type
_entity_poly.pdbx_seq_one_letter_code
_entity_poly.pdbx_strand_id
1 'polypeptide(L)'
;MKISNEQIDKLLDELLELHPKRIDLSLDRVCSLLEKLDNPQNKINNVVHIAGTNGKFSTLKFIQDILKSNNKSTNAYISPHLIRFNERFQLMDKEISNEELYSILNKVKDFNHSDPITFFEITSSAFFEAASNSPADYTLLEVGLGGRLDSSNVITPSISVISSISRDHQDFLGDSIEMIAFEKSGIIKSDIPAIIGYQPYPEAKEILTDQAEYK
;
A
#
# COMPACT_ATOMS: atom_id res chain seq x y z
N MET A 1 5.80 26.82 9.43
CA MET A 1 5.44 27.52 8.17
C MET A 1 4.22 26.80 7.62
N LYS A 2 3.18 27.52 7.20
CA LYS A 2 1.97 26.89 6.67
C LYS A 2 2.22 26.45 5.23
N ILE A 3 2.05 25.16 4.93
CA ILE A 3 2.28 24.60 3.59
C ILE A 3 0.97 24.63 2.80
N SER A 4 0.99 25.18 1.59
CA SER A 4 -0.15 25.22 0.68
C SER A 4 -0.28 23.92 -0.12
N ASN A 5 -1.48 23.65 -0.67
CA ASN A 5 -1.68 22.53 -1.59
C ASN A 5 -0.77 22.64 -2.82
N GLU A 6 -0.57 23.84 -3.36
CA GLU A 6 0.31 24.08 -4.51
C GLU A 6 1.78 23.66 -4.24
N GLN A 7 2.26 23.82 -3.00
CA GLN A 7 3.60 23.36 -2.62
C GLN A 7 3.67 21.82 -2.54
N ILE A 8 2.59 21.17 -2.09
CA ILE A 8 2.48 19.71 -2.14
C ILE A 8 2.48 19.23 -3.59
N ASP A 9 1.61 19.80 -4.43
CA ASP A 9 1.48 19.40 -5.84
C ASP A 9 2.82 19.54 -6.57
N LYS A 10 3.53 20.64 -6.38
CA LYS A 10 4.86 20.83 -6.95
C LYS A 10 5.87 19.76 -6.50
N LEU A 11 5.86 19.40 -5.22
CA LEU A 11 6.75 18.34 -4.72
C LEU A 11 6.36 16.97 -5.30
N LEU A 12 5.06 16.68 -5.45
CA LEU A 12 4.59 15.44 -6.07
C LEU A 12 4.99 15.37 -7.56
N ASP A 13 4.95 16.49 -8.29
CA ASP A 13 5.44 16.56 -9.68
C ASP A 13 6.94 16.26 -9.76
N GLU A 14 7.75 16.80 -8.84
CA GLU A 14 9.17 16.48 -8.76
C GLU A 14 9.42 14.98 -8.50
N LEU A 15 8.59 14.34 -7.67
CA LEU A 15 8.69 12.90 -7.41
C LEU A 15 8.27 12.05 -8.62
N LEU A 16 7.33 12.52 -9.42
CA LEU A 16 6.91 11.85 -10.66
C LEU A 16 8.03 11.78 -11.71
N GLU A 17 8.96 12.73 -11.70
CA GLU A 17 10.08 12.79 -12.65
C GLU A 17 11.25 11.85 -12.31
N LEU A 18 11.25 11.25 -11.12
CA LEU A 18 12.35 10.36 -10.68
C LEU A 18 12.44 9.05 -11.48
N HIS A 19 11.38 8.67 -12.20
CA HIS A 19 11.37 7.46 -13.02
C HIS A 19 10.62 7.68 -14.35
N PRO A 20 11.16 7.22 -15.49
CA PRO A 20 10.53 7.43 -16.81
C PRO A 20 9.22 6.68 -16.99
N LYS A 21 9.01 5.60 -16.22
CA LYS A 21 7.77 4.82 -16.24
C LYS A 21 6.97 5.12 -14.97
N ARG A 22 5.67 5.31 -15.13
CA ARG A 22 4.74 5.46 -13.98
C ARG A 22 4.54 4.14 -13.23
N ILE A 23 4.59 3.03 -13.95
CA ILE A 23 4.44 1.66 -13.42
C ILE A 23 5.62 0.83 -13.92
N ASP A 24 6.37 0.29 -12.98
CA ASP A 24 7.49 -0.62 -13.23
C ASP A 24 7.64 -1.56 -12.02
N LEU A 25 7.06 -2.75 -12.14
CA LEU A 25 6.87 -3.67 -11.03
C LEU A 25 8.21 -4.30 -10.60
N SER A 26 8.75 -3.86 -9.48
CA SER A 26 9.92 -4.41 -8.80
C SER A 26 9.85 -4.07 -7.31
N LEU A 27 10.46 -4.87 -6.46
CA LEU A 27 10.64 -4.56 -5.04
C LEU A 27 12.03 -4.04 -4.70
N ASP A 28 13.00 -4.16 -5.61
CA ASP A 28 14.41 -3.84 -5.33
C ASP A 28 14.61 -2.37 -4.98
N ARG A 29 13.99 -1.46 -5.74
CA ARG A 29 14.12 -0.01 -5.53
C ARG A 29 13.50 0.44 -4.21
N VAL A 30 12.28 -0.02 -3.92
CA VAL A 30 11.60 0.30 -2.66
C VAL A 30 12.35 -0.29 -1.47
N CYS A 31 12.86 -1.53 -1.56
CA CYS A 31 13.69 -2.13 -0.51
C CYS A 31 14.97 -1.32 -0.28
N SER A 32 15.68 -0.93 -1.34
CA SER A 32 16.88 -0.11 -1.23
C SER A 32 16.62 1.24 -0.54
N LEU A 33 15.50 1.91 -0.87
CA LEU A 33 15.13 3.17 -0.20
C LEU A 33 14.75 2.93 1.26
N LEU A 34 14.00 1.87 1.56
CA LEU A 34 13.61 1.53 2.93
C LEU A 34 14.82 1.19 3.82
N GLU A 35 15.83 0.52 3.27
CA GLU A 35 17.12 0.29 3.97
C GLU A 35 17.80 1.60 4.35
N LYS A 36 17.86 2.57 3.44
CA LYS A 36 18.39 3.92 3.72
C LYS A 36 17.62 4.66 4.82
N LEU A 37 16.32 4.38 4.94
CA LEU A 37 15.43 4.93 5.97
C LEU A 37 15.45 4.13 7.30
N ASP A 38 16.34 3.16 7.46
CA ASP A 38 16.41 2.27 8.64
C ASP A 38 15.17 1.38 8.79
N ASN A 39 14.67 0.87 7.65
CA ASN A 39 13.58 -0.10 7.54
C ASN A 39 12.32 0.25 8.37
N PRO A 40 11.70 1.41 8.14
CA PRO A 40 10.53 1.85 8.91
C PRO A 40 9.34 0.89 8.79
N GLN A 41 9.22 0.12 7.69
CA GLN A 41 8.17 -0.88 7.50
C GLN A 41 8.21 -2.00 8.55
N ASN A 42 9.36 -2.27 9.16
CA ASN A 42 9.52 -3.28 10.21
C ASN A 42 9.11 -2.76 11.61
N LYS A 43 8.84 -1.46 11.72
CA LYS A 43 8.48 -0.79 12.99
C LYS A 43 6.97 -0.58 13.12
N ILE A 44 6.19 -0.89 12.09
CA ILE A 44 4.72 -0.81 12.12
C ILE A 44 4.12 -2.11 12.64
N ASN A 45 3.03 -2.00 13.40
CA ASN A 45 2.42 -3.14 14.07
C ASN A 45 1.07 -3.54 13.45
N ASN A 46 0.68 -4.80 13.68
CA ASN A 46 -0.64 -5.35 13.39
C ASN A 46 -1.15 -4.94 11.99
N VAL A 47 -0.33 -5.25 10.97
CA VAL A 47 -0.65 -4.87 9.60
C VAL A 47 -1.75 -5.75 9.02
N VAL A 48 -2.80 -5.13 8.51
CA VAL A 48 -3.83 -5.75 7.67
C VAL A 48 -3.54 -5.34 6.22
N HIS A 49 -3.14 -6.30 5.39
CA HIS A 49 -2.76 -6.07 3.99
C HIS A 49 -3.89 -6.48 3.06
N ILE A 50 -4.38 -5.57 2.22
CA ILE A 50 -5.62 -5.73 1.49
C ILE A 50 -5.38 -5.62 -0.02
N ALA A 51 -5.58 -6.72 -0.76
CA ALA A 51 -5.55 -6.75 -2.22
C ALA A 51 -6.92 -7.09 -2.81
N GLY A 52 -7.04 -6.96 -4.12
CA GLY A 52 -8.25 -7.26 -4.89
C GLY A 52 -8.42 -6.31 -6.08
N THR A 53 -9.39 -6.56 -6.92
CA THR A 53 -9.75 -5.62 -7.99
C THR A 53 -10.74 -4.60 -7.48
N ASN A 54 -11.86 -5.05 -6.94
CA ASN A 54 -12.93 -4.20 -6.42
C ASN A 54 -13.10 -4.37 -4.92
N GLY A 55 -13.50 -3.27 -4.24
CA GLY A 55 -13.88 -3.32 -2.84
C GLY A 55 -12.72 -3.24 -1.83
N LYS A 56 -11.45 -3.06 -2.26
CA LYS A 56 -10.30 -2.88 -1.36
C LYS A 56 -10.54 -1.74 -0.37
N PHE A 57 -10.77 -0.54 -0.87
CA PHE A 57 -11.05 0.65 -0.07
C PHE A 57 -12.25 0.47 0.85
N SER A 58 -13.37 -0.09 0.35
CA SER A 58 -14.55 -0.33 1.17
C SER A 58 -14.27 -1.31 2.31
N THR A 59 -13.53 -2.40 2.03
CA THR A 59 -13.10 -3.37 3.04
C THR A 59 -12.22 -2.70 4.09
N LEU A 60 -11.24 -1.90 3.66
CA LEU A 60 -10.38 -1.13 4.56
C LEU A 60 -11.20 -0.21 5.48
N LYS A 61 -12.14 0.55 4.92
CA LYS A 61 -12.98 1.46 5.70
C LYS A 61 -13.89 0.74 6.69
N PHE A 62 -14.47 -0.39 6.33
CA PHE A 62 -15.26 -1.20 7.28
C PHE A 62 -14.40 -1.73 8.43
N ILE A 63 -13.19 -2.23 8.13
CA ILE A 63 -12.25 -2.66 9.17
C ILE A 63 -11.88 -1.49 10.08
N GLN A 64 -11.56 -0.34 9.50
CA GLN A 64 -11.22 0.89 10.24
C GLN A 64 -12.35 1.31 11.20
N ASP A 65 -13.59 1.35 10.71
CA ASP A 65 -14.75 1.76 11.52
C ASP A 65 -15.06 0.76 12.63
N ILE A 66 -14.91 -0.56 12.37
CA ILE A 66 -15.05 -1.60 13.40
C ILE A 66 -13.96 -1.45 14.47
N LEU A 67 -12.70 -1.26 14.09
CA LEU A 67 -11.60 -1.05 15.02
C LEU A 67 -11.83 0.20 15.87
N LYS A 68 -12.20 1.30 15.24
CA LYS A 68 -12.51 2.57 15.91
C LYS A 68 -13.68 2.45 16.90
N SER A 69 -14.72 1.69 16.55
CA SER A 69 -15.86 1.44 17.48
C SER A 69 -15.44 0.62 18.70
N ASN A 70 -14.29 -0.08 18.62
CA ASN A 70 -13.67 -0.81 19.73
C ASN A 70 -12.50 -0.04 20.39
N ASN A 71 -12.44 1.28 20.22
CA ASN A 71 -11.39 2.16 20.75
C ASN A 71 -9.98 1.78 20.32
N LYS A 72 -9.83 1.26 19.09
CA LYS A 72 -8.54 0.95 18.46
C LYS A 72 -8.19 2.03 17.45
N SER A 73 -6.98 2.56 17.56
CA SER A 73 -6.43 3.53 16.63
C SER A 73 -5.87 2.86 15.37
N THR A 74 -5.94 3.56 14.23
CA THR A 74 -5.45 3.03 12.97
C THR A 74 -4.57 4.02 12.22
N ASN A 75 -3.55 3.48 11.53
CA ASN A 75 -2.94 4.11 10.38
C ASN A 75 -3.52 3.45 9.12
N ALA A 76 -3.69 4.20 8.02
CA ALA A 76 -4.16 3.63 6.77
C ALA A 76 -3.48 4.26 5.55
N TYR A 77 -3.07 3.41 4.60
CA TYR A 77 -2.58 3.79 3.28
C TYR A 77 -3.58 3.36 2.22
N ILE A 78 -4.07 4.31 1.43
CA ILE A 78 -5.08 4.08 0.40
C ILE A 78 -4.63 4.62 -0.95
N SER A 79 -5.17 4.05 -2.04
CA SER A 79 -4.93 4.54 -3.39
C SER A 79 -6.04 4.13 -4.37
N PRO A 80 -6.38 5.03 -5.34
CA PRO A 80 -5.99 6.44 -5.42
C PRO A 80 -6.73 7.32 -4.40
N HIS A 81 -6.36 8.60 -4.30
CA HIS A 81 -7.14 9.62 -3.61
C HIS A 81 -8.26 10.16 -4.52
N LEU A 82 -9.25 10.82 -3.94
CA LEU A 82 -10.37 11.41 -4.68
C LEU A 82 -10.14 12.89 -5.00
N ILE A 83 -9.66 13.67 -4.05
CA ILE A 83 -9.51 15.14 -4.16
C ILE A 83 -8.08 15.57 -3.91
N ARG A 84 -7.45 15.10 -2.81
CA ARG A 84 -6.12 15.53 -2.38
C ARG A 84 -5.22 14.35 -2.07
N PHE A 85 -3.96 14.49 -2.35
CA PHE A 85 -2.97 13.43 -2.08
C PHE A 85 -2.93 13.02 -0.60
N ASN A 86 -3.16 13.95 0.33
CA ASN A 86 -3.20 13.71 1.78
C ASN A 86 -4.13 12.56 2.17
N GLU A 87 -5.24 12.36 1.45
CA GLU A 87 -6.20 11.28 1.71
C GLU A 87 -5.55 9.90 1.73
N ARG A 88 -4.42 9.74 0.99
CA ARG A 88 -3.68 8.45 0.95
C ARG A 88 -3.03 8.10 2.28
N PHE A 89 -2.78 9.09 3.15
CA PHE A 89 -2.08 8.93 4.41
C PHE A 89 -3.00 9.27 5.57
N GLN A 90 -3.51 8.28 6.24
CA GLN A 90 -4.26 8.45 7.48
C GLN A 90 -3.39 7.94 8.63
N LEU A 91 -3.12 8.81 9.61
CA LEU A 91 -2.30 8.53 10.77
C LEU A 91 -3.10 8.79 12.04
N MET A 92 -3.16 7.80 12.93
CA MET A 92 -3.95 7.88 14.17
C MET A 92 -5.40 8.34 13.92
N ASP A 93 -6.05 7.70 12.92
CA ASP A 93 -7.44 7.97 12.47
C ASP A 93 -7.67 9.34 11.84
N LYS A 94 -6.63 10.07 11.47
CA LYS A 94 -6.71 11.40 10.85
C LYS A 94 -5.92 11.46 9.56
N GLU A 95 -6.44 12.20 8.60
CA GLU A 95 -5.70 12.56 7.40
C GLU A 95 -4.48 13.40 7.79
N ILE A 96 -3.34 13.11 7.18
CA ILE A 96 -2.07 13.82 7.41
C ILE A 96 -2.20 15.31 7.03
N SER A 97 -1.62 16.20 7.83
CA SER A 97 -1.55 17.63 7.49
C SER A 97 -0.61 17.91 6.32
N ASN A 98 -0.78 19.05 5.65
CA ASN A 98 0.14 19.46 4.58
C ASN A 98 1.58 19.60 5.09
N GLU A 99 1.75 20.11 6.29
CA GLU A 99 3.07 20.31 6.91
C GLU A 99 3.79 18.99 7.14
N GLU A 100 3.09 18.01 7.69
CA GLU A 100 3.62 16.67 7.94
C GLU A 100 3.91 15.93 6.63
N LEU A 101 2.97 15.96 5.69
CA LEU A 101 3.14 15.34 4.37
C LEU A 101 4.32 15.93 3.62
N TYR A 102 4.44 17.26 3.58
CA TYR A 102 5.56 17.95 2.94
C TYR A 102 6.90 17.57 3.57
N SER A 103 6.95 17.53 4.90
CA SER A 103 8.15 17.17 5.65
C SER A 103 8.58 15.74 5.35
N ILE A 104 7.64 14.78 5.38
CA ILE A 104 7.94 13.36 5.17
C ILE A 104 8.36 13.07 3.71
N LEU A 105 7.67 13.67 2.73
CA LEU A 105 8.01 13.49 1.32
C LEU A 105 9.40 14.04 1.00
N ASN A 106 9.76 15.24 1.52
CA ASN A 106 11.12 15.76 1.36
C ASN A 106 12.17 14.88 2.04
N LYS A 107 11.93 14.43 3.28
CA LYS A 107 12.83 13.51 3.96
C LYS A 107 13.12 12.28 3.10
N VAL A 108 12.08 11.62 2.61
CA VAL A 108 12.23 10.39 1.81
C VAL A 108 12.91 10.69 0.46
N LYS A 109 12.59 11.82 -0.19
CA LYS A 109 13.26 12.30 -1.38
C LYS A 109 14.77 12.52 -1.15
N ASP A 110 15.14 13.15 -0.04
CA ASP A 110 16.54 13.39 0.32
C ASP A 110 17.30 12.07 0.52
N PHE A 111 16.68 11.08 1.18
CA PHE A 111 17.29 9.75 1.37
C PHE A 111 17.36 8.93 0.07
N ASN A 112 16.49 9.21 -0.90
CA ASN A 112 16.55 8.56 -2.21
C ASN A 112 17.75 9.00 -3.05
N HIS A 113 18.33 10.19 -2.80
CA HIS A 113 19.49 10.73 -3.52
C HIS A 113 19.33 10.77 -5.04
N SER A 114 18.11 10.98 -5.55
CA SER A 114 17.77 11.00 -6.97
C SER A 114 17.96 9.64 -7.68
N ASP A 115 18.06 8.54 -6.97
CA ASP A 115 18.02 7.21 -7.57
C ASP A 115 16.68 6.99 -8.30
N PRO A 116 16.69 6.30 -9.45
CA PRO A 116 15.44 6.01 -10.16
C PRO A 116 14.47 5.22 -9.28
N ILE A 117 13.28 5.78 -9.04
CA ILE A 117 12.23 5.15 -8.24
C ILE A 117 10.87 5.62 -8.73
N THR A 118 9.89 4.72 -8.82
CA THR A 118 8.54 5.11 -9.27
C THR A 118 7.83 5.93 -8.21
N PHE A 119 6.88 6.74 -8.65
CA PHE A 119 6.06 7.57 -7.78
C PHE A 119 5.37 6.76 -6.66
N PHE A 120 4.86 5.57 -7.00
CA PHE A 120 4.18 4.74 -6.00
C PHE A 120 5.16 4.15 -4.99
N GLU A 121 6.34 3.74 -5.41
CA GLU A 121 7.39 3.22 -4.50
C GLU A 121 7.86 4.27 -3.49
N ILE A 122 8.17 5.49 -3.95
CA ILE A 122 8.65 6.55 -3.05
C ILE A 122 7.54 7.03 -2.10
N THR A 123 6.29 7.12 -2.57
CA THR A 123 5.17 7.52 -1.71
C THR A 123 4.75 6.42 -0.73
N SER A 124 4.88 5.14 -1.09
CA SER A 124 4.72 4.04 -0.13
C SER A 124 5.80 4.05 0.96
N SER A 125 7.06 4.32 0.56
CA SER A 125 8.16 4.48 1.53
C SER A 125 7.91 5.64 2.49
N ALA A 126 7.36 6.76 1.98
CA ALA A 126 6.97 7.90 2.81
C ALA A 126 5.84 7.55 3.79
N PHE A 127 4.87 6.72 3.37
CA PHE A 127 3.85 6.24 4.29
C PHE A 127 4.45 5.36 5.40
N PHE A 128 5.34 4.42 5.09
CA PHE A 128 6.00 3.59 6.09
C PHE A 128 6.78 4.43 7.09
N GLU A 129 7.52 5.44 6.62
CA GLU A 129 8.25 6.37 7.48
C GLU A 129 7.29 7.15 8.40
N ALA A 130 6.17 7.66 7.87
CA ALA A 130 5.17 8.37 8.66
C ALA A 130 4.49 7.47 9.70
N ALA A 131 4.07 6.26 9.28
CA ALA A 131 3.40 5.30 10.15
C ALA A 131 4.30 4.78 11.27
N SER A 132 5.61 4.58 11.01
CA SER A 132 6.57 4.15 12.03
C SER A 132 6.75 5.18 13.16
N ASN A 133 6.50 6.46 12.87
CA ASN A 133 6.53 7.56 13.84
C ASN A 133 5.16 7.87 14.46
N SER A 134 4.11 7.14 14.04
CA SER A 134 2.72 7.32 14.50
C SER A 134 2.17 5.97 15.00
N PRO A 135 2.50 5.56 16.24
CA PRO A 135 2.20 4.22 16.73
C PRO A 135 0.70 4.04 16.95
N ALA A 136 0.01 3.46 15.98
CA ALA A 136 -1.37 3.04 16.07
C ALA A 136 -1.50 1.56 16.48
N ASP A 137 -2.68 1.16 16.98
CA ASP A 137 -2.95 -0.25 17.31
C ASP A 137 -2.88 -1.14 16.05
N TYR A 138 -3.33 -0.63 14.89
CA TYR A 138 -3.34 -1.35 13.60
C TYR A 138 -2.89 -0.45 12.45
N THR A 139 -2.27 -1.06 11.43
CA THR A 139 -1.98 -0.41 10.16
C THR A 139 -2.70 -1.13 9.03
N LEU A 140 -3.52 -0.41 8.28
CA LEU A 140 -4.31 -0.93 7.16
C LEU A 140 -3.64 -0.50 5.86
N LEU A 141 -3.19 -1.47 5.04
CA LEU A 141 -2.50 -1.20 3.78
C LEU A 141 -3.35 -1.67 2.60
N GLU A 142 -3.74 -0.74 1.74
CA GLU A 142 -4.35 -1.05 0.45
C GLU A 142 -3.25 -1.23 -0.60
N VAL A 143 -3.27 -2.37 -1.30
CA VAL A 143 -2.41 -2.64 -2.46
C VAL A 143 -2.78 -1.70 -3.61
N GLY A 144 -1.79 -1.04 -4.20
CA GLY A 144 -2.00 -0.17 -5.36
C GLY A 144 -2.27 -0.95 -6.63
N LEU A 145 -1.38 -1.87 -6.99
CA LEU A 145 -1.48 -2.67 -8.21
C LEU A 145 -1.00 -4.10 -8.00
N GLY A 146 -1.81 -5.07 -8.42
CA GLY A 146 -1.44 -6.48 -8.32
C GLY A 146 -1.40 -6.94 -6.87
N GLY A 147 -0.22 -7.21 -6.35
CA GLY A 147 0.05 -7.62 -4.98
C GLY A 147 1.49 -8.09 -4.82
N ARG A 148 1.91 -9.09 -5.57
CA ARG A 148 3.23 -9.74 -5.45
C ARG A 148 4.40 -8.76 -5.54
N LEU A 149 4.37 -7.84 -6.49
CA LEU A 149 5.40 -6.84 -6.75
C LEU A 149 4.93 -5.40 -6.42
N ASP A 150 3.84 -5.27 -5.65
CA ASP A 150 3.41 -3.97 -5.16
C ASP A 150 4.35 -3.47 -4.06
N SER A 151 4.66 -2.18 -4.07
CA SER A 151 5.59 -1.59 -3.09
C SER A 151 5.11 -1.69 -1.64
N SER A 152 3.81 -1.94 -1.41
CA SER A 152 3.30 -2.25 -0.07
C SER A 152 3.66 -3.67 0.41
N ASN A 153 4.08 -4.58 -0.49
CA ASN A 153 4.34 -5.98 -0.18
C ASN A 153 5.74 -6.26 0.42
N VAL A 154 6.39 -5.26 0.95
CA VAL A 154 7.70 -5.33 1.64
C VAL A 154 7.57 -5.60 3.14
N ILE A 155 6.39 -5.99 3.60
CA ILE A 155 6.06 -6.25 5.01
C ILE A 155 5.65 -7.71 5.22
N THR A 156 5.67 -8.12 6.48
CA THR A 156 4.96 -9.33 6.93
C THR A 156 3.70 -8.89 7.67
N PRO A 157 2.50 -9.10 7.10
CA PRO A 157 1.26 -8.67 7.73
C PRO A 157 0.86 -9.58 8.88
N SER A 158 -0.02 -9.10 9.76
CA SER A 158 -0.72 -9.96 10.74
C SER A 158 -1.86 -10.75 10.11
N ILE A 159 -2.41 -10.23 9.01
CA ILE A 159 -3.45 -10.87 8.21
C ILE A 159 -3.46 -10.30 6.79
N SER A 160 -3.65 -11.17 5.80
CA SER A 160 -3.88 -10.80 4.40
C SER A 160 -5.36 -10.90 4.05
N VAL A 161 -5.88 -9.94 3.32
CA VAL A 161 -7.27 -9.92 2.88
C VAL A 161 -7.34 -9.76 1.36
N ILE A 162 -8.00 -10.68 0.68
CA ILE A 162 -8.24 -10.60 -0.77
C ILE A 162 -9.72 -10.31 -0.98
N SER A 163 -10.06 -9.12 -1.46
CA SER A 163 -11.42 -8.78 -1.88
C SER A 163 -11.75 -9.41 -3.24
N SER A 164 -12.82 -9.01 -3.92
CA SER A 164 -13.18 -9.64 -5.19
C SER A 164 -12.16 -9.36 -6.30
N ILE A 165 -11.89 -10.37 -7.13
CA ILE A 165 -11.04 -10.29 -8.31
C ILE A 165 -11.90 -10.23 -9.57
N SER A 166 -11.51 -9.37 -10.51
CA SER A 166 -12.03 -9.28 -11.86
C SER A 166 -10.91 -8.84 -12.82
N ARG A 167 -11.21 -8.79 -14.13
CA ARG A 167 -10.26 -8.31 -15.13
C ARG A 167 -10.00 -6.82 -14.93
N ASP A 168 -8.74 -6.48 -14.74
CA ASP A 168 -8.26 -5.11 -14.57
C ASP A 168 -6.75 -5.08 -14.77
N HIS A 169 -6.21 -3.96 -15.27
CA HIS A 169 -4.78 -3.77 -15.47
C HIS A 169 -4.08 -4.90 -16.23
N GLN A 170 -4.72 -5.44 -17.28
CA GLN A 170 -4.25 -6.61 -18.02
C GLN A 170 -2.87 -6.40 -18.63
N ASP A 171 -2.52 -5.17 -19.02
CA ASP A 171 -1.18 -4.81 -19.53
C ASP A 171 -0.03 -5.10 -18.53
N PHE A 172 -0.34 -5.22 -17.24
CA PHE A 172 0.64 -5.43 -16.16
C PHE A 172 0.48 -6.76 -15.43
N LEU A 173 -0.77 -7.23 -15.28
CA LEU A 173 -1.10 -8.39 -14.46
C LEU A 173 -1.40 -9.65 -15.27
N GLY A 174 -1.48 -9.52 -16.62
CA GLY A 174 -1.82 -10.59 -17.53
C GLY A 174 -3.29 -10.63 -17.94
N ASP A 175 -3.58 -11.41 -18.98
CA ASP A 175 -4.84 -11.38 -19.70
C ASP A 175 -5.92 -12.31 -19.10
N SER A 176 -5.55 -13.17 -18.14
CA SER A 176 -6.48 -14.13 -17.56
C SER A 176 -6.78 -13.82 -16.07
N ILE A 177 -7.91 -14.32 -15.60
CA ILE A 177 -8.31 -14.20 -14.19
C ILE A 177 -7.31 -14.91 -13.27
N GLU A 178 -6.80 -16.05 -13.70
CA GLU A 178 -5.81 -16.85 -12.98
C GLU A 178 -4.50 -16.07 -12.77
N MET A 179 -3.99 -15.38 -13.81
CA MET A 179 -2.79 -14.55 -13.72
C MET A 179 -3.00 -13.39 -12.75
N ILE A 180 -4.14 -12.69 -12.84
CA ILE A 180 -4.49 -11.59 -11.96
C ILE A 180 -4.63 -12.09 -10.50
N ALA A 181 -5.26 -13.25 -10.30
CA ALA A 181 -5.41 -13.88 -8.99
C ALA A 181 -4.04 -14.27 -8.41
N PHE A 182 -3.15 -14.83 -9.23
CA PHE A 182 -1.79 -15.17 -8.83
C PHE A 182 -1.00 -13.93 -8.37
N GLU A 183 -1.02 -12.84 -9.13
CA GLU A 183 -0.35 -11.60 -8.74
C GLU A 183 -0.90 -11.03 -7.42
N LYS A 184 -2.22 -11.09 -7.23
CA LYS A 184 -2.86 -10.60 -5.99
C LYS A 184 -2.59 -11.52 -4.80
N SER A 185 -2.50 -12.84 -5.00
CA SER A 185 -2.16 -13.81 -3.96
C SER A 185 -0.75 -13.62 -3.39
N GLY A 186 0.10 -12.85 -4.06
CA GLY A 186 1.46 -12.56 -3.62
C GLY A 186 1.55 -11.86 -2.25
N ILE A 187 0.46 -11.27 -1.75
CA ILE A 187 0.41 -10.71 -0.39
C ILE A 187 0.17 -11.76 0.70
N ILE A 188 -0.25 -12.98 0.34
CA ILE A 188 -0.38 -14.09 1.28
C ILE A 188 1.02 -14.54 1.68
N LYS A 189 1.28 -14.70 2.97
CA LYS A 189 2.58 -15.08 3.53
C LYS A 189 2.47 -16.38 4.30
N SER A 190 3.58 -17.12 4.39
CA SER A 190 3.66 -18.37 5.17
C SER A 190 3.31 -18.12 6.64
N ASP A 191 2.52 -19.01 7.19
CA ASP A 191 2.08 -18.98 8.60
C ASP A 191 1.25 -17.74 8.99
N ILE A 192 0.75 -16.97 8.01
CA ILE A 192 -0.08 -15.80 8.24
C ILE A 192 -1.52 -16.06 7.77
N PRO A 193 -2.54 -15.82 8.59
CA PRO A 193 -3.93 -15.97 8.18
C PRO A 193 -4.28 -15.16 6.94
N ALA A 194 -5.02 -15.78 6.01
CA ALA A 194 -5.54 -15.13 4.82
C ALA A 194 -7.07 -15.21 4.78
N ILE A 195 -7.73 -14.08 4.54
CA ILE A 195 -9.17 -14.02 4.30
C ILE A 195 -9.40 -13.84 2.80
N ILE A 196 -10.05 -14.81 2.18
CA ILE A 196 -10.45 -14.75 0.78
C ILE A 196 -11.94 -14.41 0.76
N GLY A 197 -12.26 -13.19 0.32
CA GLY A 197 -13.64 -12.74 0.12
C GLY A 197 -14.34 -13.48 -1.02
N TYR A 198 -15.61 -13.18 -1.23
CA TYR A 198 -16.37 -13.76 -2.33
C TYR A 198 -15.69 -13.49 -3.69
N GLN A 199 -15.51 -14.56 -4.48
CA GLN A 199 -14.92 -14.49 -5.81
C GLN A 199 -16.01 -14.80 -6.86
N PRO A 200 -16.29 -13.87 -7.80
CA PRO A 200 -17.26 -14.11 -8.86
C PRO A 200 -16.76 -15.13 -9.91
N TYR A 201 -15.45 -15.37 -9.96
CA TYR A 201 -14.80 -16.31 -10.87
C TYR A 201 -14.26 -17.50 -10.08
N PRO A 202 -14.72 -18.74 -10.36
CA PRO A 202 -14.22 -19.94 -9.69
C PRO A 202 -12.70 -20.12 -9.80
N GLU A 203 -12.13 -19.76 -10.97
CA GLU A 203 -10.68 -19.84 -11.24
C GLU A 203 -9.87 -18.94 -10.29
N ALA A 204 -10.39 -17.75 -9.98
CA ALA A 204 -9.74 -16.88 -9.00
C ALA A 204 -9.75 -17.51 -7.61
N LYS A 205 -10.88 -18.12 -7.21
CA LYS A 205 -11.00 -18.77 -5.90
C LYS A 205 -10.03 -19.95 -5.79
N GLU A 206 -9.93 -20.78 -6.83
CA GLU A 206 -9.02 -21.92 -6.89
C GLU A 206 -7.57 -21.48 -6.68
N ILE A 207 -7.07 -20.55 -7.50
CA ILE A 207 -5.71 -20.01 -7.39
C ILE A 207 -5.44 -19.42 -6.00
N LEU A 208 -6.38 -18.65 -5.44
CA LEU A 208 -6.19 -18.04 -4.11
C LEU A 208 -6.13 -19.10 -3.00
N THR A 209 -6.97 -20.15 -3.11
CA THR A 209 -6.99 -21.24 -2.13
C THR A 209 -5.70 -22.03 -2.21
N ASP A 210 -5.27 -22.43 -3.41
CA ASP A 210 -4.02 -23.17 -3.63
C ASP A 210 -2.79 -22.38 -3.10
N GLN A 211 -2.75 -21.08 -3.34
CA GLN A 211 -1.66 -20.23 -2.83
C GLN A 211 -1.70 -20.08 -1.31
N ALA A 212 -2.87 -20.10 -0.68
CA ALA A 212 -2.99 -20.03 0.77
C ALA A 212 -2.65 -21.39 1.45
N GLU A 213 -2.93 -22.51 0.79
CA GLU A 213 -2.57 -23.85 1.30
C GLU A 213 -1.09 -24.18 1.11
N TYR A 214 -0.46 -23.59 0.06
CA TYR A 214 0.97 -23.80 -0.23
C TYR A 214 1.88 -23.04 0.75
N LYS A 215 1.42 -21.94 1.31
CA LYS A 215 2.20 -21.03 2.19
C LYS A 215 1.91 -21.28 3.66
#